data_c27d374660857c774df4e212ad01d4a3
#
_entry.id   c27d374660857c774df4e212ad01d4a3
#
_cell.length_a   1.000
_cell.length_b   1.000
_cell.length_c   1.000
_cell.angle_alpha   90.00
_cell.angle_beta   90.00
_cell.angle_gamma   90.00
#
_symmetry.space_group_name_H-M   'P 1'
#
loop_
_entity.id
_entity.type
_entity.pdbx_description
1 polymer ?
#
loop_
_entity_poly.entity_id
_entity_poly.type
_entity_poly.pdbx_seq_one_letter_code
_entity_poly.pdbx_strand_id
1 'polypeptide(L)'
;MRAMSEVAGAVGLLPSYAPLLLLLPLVGFAFTAAFGRRLGRLAHIAPLAAIVLTWIAAMSVAIPALLGELGERGASMPLFTWIASGDLAFGLGLHVDALSGALLIVVTTVGALVHLYSVGYMSHDPGYWRFFA
;
A
#
# COMPACT_ATOMS: atom_id res chain seq x y z
N MET A 1 20.41 10.52 -24.32
CA MET A 1 20.28 9.08 -24.04
C MET A 1 21.23 8.60 -22.91
N ARG A 2 22.49 8.98 -22.85
CA ARG A 2 23.42 8.61 -21.76
C ARG A 2 22.98 9.14 -20.37
N ALA A 3 22.49 10.38 -20.28
CA ALA A 3 22.05 10.98 -19.01
C ALA A 3 20.84 10.25 -18.39
N MET A 4 19.94 9.71 -19.20
CA MET A 4 18.80 8.93 -18.69
C MET A 4 19.22 7.52 -18.19
N SER A 5 20.26 6.94 -18.76
CA SER A 5 20.78 5.64 -18.28
C SER A 5 21.58 5.76 -16.98
N GLU A 6 22.26 6.89 -16.77
CA GLU A 6 22.99 7.18 -15.52
C GLU A 6 22.02 7.50 -14.36
N VAL A 7 20.91 8.19 -14.65
CA VAL A 7 19.86 8.44 -13.65
C VAL A 7 19.13 7.14 -13.26
N ALA A 8 18.93 6.23 -14.20
CA ALA A 8 18.34 4.91 -13.93
C ALA A 8 19.26 4.00 -13.09
N GLY A 9 20.60 4.18 -13.18
CA GLY A 9 21.57 3.39 -12.40
C GLY A 9 21.74 3.81 -10.93
N ALA A 10 21.18 4.96 -10.54
CA ALA A 10 21.29 5.50 -9.17
C ALA A 10 20.04 5.31 -8.31
N VAL A 11 18.97 4.77 -8.88
CA VAL A 11 17.69 4.53 -8.17
C VAL A 11 17.52 3.03 -7.97
N GLY A 12 17.37 2.59 -6.73
CA GLY A 12 17.06 1.21 -6.40
C GLY A 12 15.76 0.74 -7.06
N LEU A 13 15.59 -0.57 -7.23
CA LEU A 13 14.35 -1.16 -7.71
C LEU A 13 13.50 -1.60 -6.53
N LEU A 14 12.24 -1.20 -6.53
CA LEU A 14 11.26 -1.73 -5.56
C LEU A 14 10.98 -3.21 -5.86
N PRO A 15 10.68 -4.02 -4.83
CA PRO A 15 10.30 -5.41 -5.03
C PRO A 15 9.02 -5.50 -5.86
N SER A 16 8.89 -6.58 -6.65
CA SER A 16 7.77 -6.79 -7.58
C SER A 16 6.39 -6.82 -6.90
N TYR A 17 6.35 -7.08 -5.60
CA TYR A 17 5.11 -7.07 -4.81
C TYR A 17 4.71 -5.68 -4.29
N ALA A 18 5.52 -4.62 -4.51
CA ALA A 18 5.21 -3.27 -4.04
C ALA A 18 3.78 -2.77 -4.43
N PRO A 19 3.22 -3.09 -5.61
CA PRO A 19 1.84 -2.73 -5.93
C PRO A 19 0.79 -3.34 -4.99
N LEU A 20 1.11 -4.44 -4.28
CA LEU A 20 0.20 -5.05 -3.30
C LEU A 20 -0.09 -4.12 -2.13
N LEU A 21 0.82 -3.17 -1.82
CA LEU A 21 0.58 -2.15 -0.78
C LEU A 21 -0.68 -1.32 -1.06
N LEU A 22 -0.99 -1.10 -2.34
CA LEU A 22 -2.20 -0.38 -2.78
C LEU A 22 -3.38 -1.33 -3.02
N LEU A 23 -3.11 -2.51 -3.58
CA LEU A 23 -4.16 -3.44 -4.00
C LEU A 23 -4.81 -4.18 -2.83
N LEU A 24 -4.05 -4.59 -1.80
CA LEU A 24 -4.59 -5.35 -0.67
C LEU A 24 -5.70 -4.62 0.09
N PRO A 25 -5.52 -3.34 0.51
CA PRO A 25 -6.60 -2.61 1.17
C PRO A 25 -7.80 -2.42 0.25
N LEU A 26 -7.55 -2.15 -1.04
CA LEU A 26 -8.61 -1.97 -2.04
C LEU A 26 -9.44 -3.25 -2.25
N VAL A 27 -8.78 -4.40 -2.30
CA VAL A 27 -9.45 -5.72 -2.39
C VAL A 27 -10.26 -5.99 -1.11
N GLY A 28 -9.69 -5.70 0.07
CA GLY A 28 -10.39 -5.83 1.35
C GLY A 28 -11.66 -4.98 1.37
N PHE A 29 -11.56 -3.71 0.96
CA PHE A 29 -12.70 -2.81 0.80
C PHE A 29 -13.75 -3.36 -0.18
N ALA A 30 -13.34 -3.69 -1.41
CA ALA A 30 -14.26 -4.16 -2.45
C ALA A 30 -14.99 -5.44 -2.03
N PHE A 31 -14.28 -6.38 -1.41
CA PHE A 31 -14.87 -7.60 -0.88
C PHE A 31 -15.90 -7.31 0.21
N THR A 32 -15.56 -6.44 1.16
CA THR A 32 -16.48 -6.09 2.26
C THR A 32 -17.66 -5.28 1.76
N ALA A 33 -17.47 -4.37 0.81
CA ALA A 33 -18.56 -3.62 0.19
C ALA A 33 -19.55 -4.55 -0.54
N ALA A 34 -19.04 -5.58 -1.24
CA ALA A 34 -19.89 -6.52 -1.98
C ALA A 34 -20.60 -7.55 -1.07
N PHE A 35 -19.89 -8.10 -0.09
CA PHE A 35 -20.37 -9.26 0.69
C PHE A 35 -20.59 -8.96 2.17
N GLY A 36 -20.17 -7.82 2.70
CA GLY A 36 -20.22 -7.49 4.12
C GLY A 36 -21.63 -7.57 4.72
N ARG A 37 -22.66 -7.20 3.94
CA ARG A 37 -24.05 -7.32 4.35
C ARG A 37 -24.48 -8.78 4.61
N ARG A 38 -23.92 -9.73 3.86
CA ARG A 38 -24.19 -11.17 4.03
C ARG A 38 -23.37 -11.79 5.16
N LEU A 39 -22.16 -11.29 5.37
CA LEU A 39 -21.22 -11.75 6.39
C LEU A 39 -21.61 -11.27 7.81
N GLY A 40 -22.36 -10.17 7.91
CA GLY A 40 -22.79 -9.63 9.19
C GLY A 40 -21.61 -9.35 10.14
N ARG A 41 -21.54 -10.09 11.24
CA ARG A 41 -20.47 -9.95 12.25
C ARG A 41 -19.09 -10.42 11.78
N LEU A 42 -18.99 -11.20 10.72
CA LEU A 42 -17.72 -11.65 10.14
C LEU A 42 -17.17 -10.70 9.08
N ALA A 43 -17.85 -9.58 8.81
CA ALA A 43 -17.47 -8.61 7.79
C ALA A 43 -16.09 -7.99 8.02
N HIS A 44 -15.57 -7.96 9.25
CA HIS A 44 -14.26 -7.44 9.61
C HIS A 44 -13.09 -8.32 9.17
N ILE A 45 -13.30 -9.61 8.91
CA ILE A 45 -12.21 -10.57 8.68
C ILE A 45 -11.41 -10.20 7.43
N ALA A 46 -12.09 -9.93 6.32
CA ALA A 46 -11.42 -9.61 5.07
C ALA A 46 -10.63 -8.30 5.11
N PRO A 47 -11.19 -7.16 5.56
CA PRO A 47 -10.43 -5.91 5.64
C PRO A 47 -9.33 -5.96 6.71
N LEU A 48 -9.55 -6.64 7.85
CA LEU A 48 -8.53 -6.82 8.86
C LEU A 48 -7.36 -7.65 8.32
N ALA A 49 -7.62 -8.76 7.63
CA ALA A 49 -6.58 -9.54 6.99
C ALA A 49 -5.83 -8.73 5.93
N ALA A 50 -6.55 -7.98 5.10
CA ALA A 50 -5.96 -7.13 4.07
C ALA A 50 -5.03 -6.07 4.67
N ILE A 51 -5.45 -5.36 5.73
CA ILE A 51 -4.63 -4.31 6.34
C ILE A 51 -3.41 -4.89 7.07
N VAL A 52 -3.53 -6.06 7.72
CA VAL A 52 -2.40 -6.74 8.37
C VAL A 52 -1.38 -7.21 7.33
N LEU A 53 -1.83 -7.80 6.23
CA LEU A 53 -0.95 -8.19 5.12
C LEU A 53 -0.27 -6.98 4.49
N THR A 54 -1.01 -5.88 4.32
CA THR A 54 -0.45 -4.61 3.85
C THR A 54 0.61 -4.08 4.82
N TRP A 55 0.36 -4.15 6.11
CA TRP A 55 1.32 -3.74 7.14
C TRP A 55 2.61 -4.56 7.06
N ILE A 56 2.53 -5.88 6.95
CA ILE A 56 3.70 -6.76 6.80
C ILE A 56 4.49 -6.40 5.52
N ALA A 57 3.79 -6.27 4.40
CA ALA A 57 4.42 -5.87 3.13
C ALA A 57 5.02 -4.46 3.20
N ALA A 58 4.37 -3.53 3.91
CA ALA A 58 4.88 -2.18 4.12
C ALA A 58 6.18 -2.19 4.94
N MET A 59 6.26 -2.98 6.00
CA MET A 59 7.48 -3.10 6.81
C MET A 59 8.66 -3.60 5.99
N SER A 60 8.44 -4.58 5.10
CA SER A 60 9.50 -5.13 4.25
C SER A 60 10.08 -4.14 3.22
N VAL A 61 9.34 -3.07 2.89
CA VAL A 61 9.79 -2.00 2.00
C VAL A 61 10.32 -0.80 2.79
N ALA A 62 9.60 -0.44 3.85
CA ALA A 62 9.88 0.76 4.62
C ALA A 62 11.15 0.66 5.47
N ILE A 63 11.44 -0.49 6.06
CA ILE A 63 12.64 -0.68 6.88
C ILE A 63 13.91 -0.53 6.04
N PRO A 64 14.08 -1.21 4.90
CA PRO A 64 15.22 -0.97 4.01
C PRO A 64 15.33 0.48 3.51
N ALA A 65 14.19 1.15 3.27
CA ALA A 65 14.19 2.56 2.89
C ALA A 65 14.78 3.46 3.99
N LEU A 66 14.41 3.24 5.25
CA LEU A 66 14.92 3.99 6.40
C LEU A 66 16.40 3.69 6.69
N LEU A 67 16.86 2.46 6.43
CA LEU A 67 18.25 2.07 6.62
C LEU A 67 19.16 2.53 5.48
N GLY A 68 18.59 3.17 4.44
CA GLY A 68 19.34 3.64 3.27
C GLY A 68 19.74 2.52 2.29
N GLU A 69 19.21 1.30 2.48
CA GLU A 69 19.52 0.15 1.62
C GLU A 69 18.93 0.27 0.21
N LEU A 70 17.95 1.15 0.02
CA LEU A 70 17.35 1.44 -1.29
C LEU A 70 18.11 2.51 -2.09
N GLY A 71 19.28 2.96 -1.59
CA GLY A 71 20.10 4.02 -2.17
C GLY A 71 19.69 5.41 -1.69
N GLU A 72 20.56 6.39 -1.91
CA GLU A 72 20.39 7.79 -1.44
C GLU A 72 19.11 8.47 -1.98
N ARG A 73 18.65 8.06 -3.14
CA ARG A 73 17.46 8.61 -3.82
C ARG A 73 16.21 7.73 -3.67
N GLY A 74 16.28 6.68 -2.83
CA GLY A 74 15.20 5.71 -2.70
C GLY A 74 15.10 4.71 -3.86
N ALA A 75 14.01 4.01 -3.96
CA ALA A 75 13.71 3.01 -4.98
C ALA A 75 12.45 3.34 -5.75
N SER A 76 12.42 3.01 -7.03
CA SER A 76 11.29 3.26 -7.92
C SER A 76 10.86 2.00 -8.66
N MET A 77 9.59 1.94 -9.00
CA MET A 77 9.01 0.92 -9.85
C MET A 77 8.05 1.56 -10.85
N PRO A 78 8.33 1.54 -12.16
CA PRO A 78 7.38 1.98 -13.16
C PRO A 78 6.20 0.98 -13.22
N LEU A 79 4.97 1.49 -13.23
CA LEU A 79 3.77 0.66 -13.34
C LEU A 79 3.28 0.58 -14.78
N PHE A 80 2.96 1.74 -15.37
CA PHE A 80 2.51 1.82 -16.76
C PHE A 80 2.64 3.23 -17.31
N THR A 81 2.64 3.35 -18.64
CA THR A 81 2.60 4.64 -19.32
C THR A 81 1.15 5.11 -19.41
N TRP A 82 0.86 6.26 -18.80
CA TRP A 82 -0.47 6.85 -18.78
C TRP A 82 -0.82 7.51 -20.12
N ILE A 83 0.08 8.38 -20.60
CA ILE A 83 -0.10 9.12 -21.85
C ILE A 83 1.21 9.11 -22.61
N ALA A 84 1.16 8.79 -23.90
CA ALA A 84 2.28 8.94 -24.83
C ALA A 84 1.79 9.72 -26.06
N SER A 85 2.50 10.80 -26.39
CA SER A 85 2.22 11.62 -27.56
C SER A 85 3.54 12.10 -28.18
N GLY A 86 3.90 11.55 -29.33
CA GLY A 86 5.20 11.82 -29.97
C GLY A 86 6.36 11.43 -29.05
N ASP A 87 7.28 12.37 -28.80
CA ASP A 87 8.43 12.15 -27.93
C ASP A 87 8.14 12.32 -26.43
N LEU A 88 6.90 12.69 -26.07
CA LEU A 88 6.48 12.93 -24.69
C LEU A 88 5.71 11.73 -24.16
N ALA A 89 6.23 11.11 -23.08
CA ALA A 89 5.59 10.01 -22.39
C ALA A 89 5.50 10.28 -20.87
N PHE A 90 4.29 10.20 -20.33
CA PHE A 90 4.04 10.27 -18.87
C PHE A 90 3.77 8.88 -18.34
N GLY A 91 4.64 8.40 -17.44
CA GLY A 91 4.48 7.13 -16.74
C GLY A 91 3.97 7.34 -15.32
N LEU A 92 3.16 6.40 -14.85
CA LEU A 92 2.86 6.24 -13.43
C LEU A 92 3.79 5.19 -12.83
N GLY A 93 4.28 5.46 -11.63
CA GLY A 93 5.17 4.56 -10.92
C GLY A 93 5.06 4.75 -9.40
N LEU A 94 5.60 3.80 -8.68
CA LEU A 94 5.79 3.89 -7.24
C LEU A 94 7.22 4.37 -6.96
N HIS A 95 7.36 5.23 -5.97
CA HIS A 95 8.65 5.68 -5.46
C HIS A 95 8.62 5.65 -3.93
N VAL A 96 9.66 5.09 -3.34
CA VAL A 96 9.82 5.02 -1.89
C VAL A 96 11.22 5.49 -1.52
N ASP A 97 11.28 6.53 -0.74
CA ASP A 97 12.48 7.08 -0.11
C ASP A 97 12.38 6.91 1.42
N ALA A 98 13.35 7.41 2.16
CA ALA A 98 13.36 7.32 3.62
C ALA A 98 12.15 8.03 4.26
N LEU A 99 11.71 9.16 3.72
CA LEU A 99 10.55 9.89 4.22
C LEU A 99 9.25 9.11 4.00
N SER A 100 9.05 8.62 2.77
CA SER A 100 7.89 7.77 2.44
C SER A 100 7.90 6.49 3.27
N GLY A 101 9.08 5.89 3.50
CA GLY A 101 9.24 4.73 4.37
C GLY A 101 8.78 5.00 5.81
N ALA A 102 9.20 6.13 6.40
CA ALA A 102 8.75 6.55 7.73
C ALA A 102 7.23 6.71 7.80
N LEU A 103 6.65 7.42 6.82
CA LEU A 103 5.20 7.61 6.73
C LEU A 103 4.46 6.28 6.53
N LEU A 104 5.00 5.39 5.73
CA LEU A 104 4.41 4.08 5.46
C LEU A 104 4.33 3.24 6.75
N ILE A 105 5.36 3.26 7.60
CA ILE A 105 5.34 2.59 8.91
C ILE A 105 4.23 3.17 9.79
N VAL A 106 4.20 4.49 9.94
CA VAL A 106 3.21 5.15 10.82
C VAL A 106 1.80 4.87 10.34
N VAL A 107 1.50 5.13 9.06
CA VAL A 107 0.14 5.01 8.51
C VAL A 107 -0.36 3.57 8.56
N THR A 108 0.47 2.60 8.17
CA THR A 108 0.02 1.20 8.15
C THR A 108 -0.09 0.62 9.56
N THR A 109 0.80 1.01 10.49
CA THR A 109 0.73 0.56 11.89
C THR A 109 -0.51 1.13 12.58
N VAL A 110 -0.75 2.43 12.49
CA VAL A 110 -1.93 3.05 13.08
C VAL A 110 -3.21 2.51 12.43
N GLY A 111 -3.23 2.35 11.10
CA GLY A 111 -4.35 1.76 10.38
C GLY A 111 -4.66 0.35 10.85
N ALA A 112 -3.66 -0.53 11.00
CA ALA A 112 -3.84 -1.89 11.50
C ALA A 112 -4.39 -1.90 12.95
N LEU A 113 -3.84 -1.07 13.84
CA LEU A 113 -4.29 -0.96 15.22
C LEU A 113 -5.72 -0.44 15.33
N VAL A 114 -6.08 0.57 14.53
CA VAL A 114 -7.43 1.12 14.49
C VAL A 114 -8.43 0.06 14.01
N HIS A 115 -8.11 -0.67 12.95
CA HIS A 115 -8.97 -1.76 12.47
C HIS A 115 -9.16 -2.86 13.52
N LEU A 116 -8.07 -3.26 14.18
CA LEU A 116 -8.12 -4.26 15.25
C LEU A 116 -8.99 -3.79 16.42
N TYR A 117 -8.78 -2.56 16.88
CA TYR A 117 -9.57 -1.96 17.97
C TYR A 117 -11.06 -1.88 17.60
N SER A 118 -11.36 -1.51 16.35
CA SER A 118 -12.73 -1.32 15.87
C SER A 118 -13.56 -2.60 15.86
N VAL A 119 -12.94 -3.78 15.81
CA VAL A 119 -13.65 -5.07 15.91
C VAL A 119 -14.44 -5.16 17.20
N GLY A 120 -13.81 -4.79 18.33
CA GLY A 120 -14.49 -4.75 19.63
C GLY A 120 -15.43 -3.55 19.78
N TYR A 121 -14.91 -2.36 19.41
CA TYR A 121 -15.65 -1.10 19.59
C TYR A 121 -16.98 -1.07 18.82
N MET A 122 -16.99 -1.49 17.56
CA MET A 122 -18.18 -1.48 16.69
C MET A 122 -19.04 -2.74 16.80
N SER A 123 -18.72 -3.66 17.71
CA SER A 123 -19.38 -4.98 17.81
C SER A 123 -20.90 -4.93 18.03
N HIS A 124 -21.41 -3.85 18.61
CA HIS A 124 -22.82 -3.64 18.92
C HIS A 124 -23.53 -2.70 17.94
N ASP A 125 -22.82 -2.15 16.95
CA ASP A 125 -23.38 -1.21 16.00
C ASP A 125 -24.12 -1.93 14.85
N PRO A 126 -25.35 -1.54 14.50
CA PRO A 126 -26.08 -2.11 13.37
C PRO A 126 -25.42 -1.81 12.01
N GLY A 127 -24.57 -0.80 11.94
CA GLY A 127 -23.78 -0.44 10.77
C GLY A 127 -22.41 -1.15 10.66
N TYR A 128 -22.15 -2.17 11.50
CA TYR A 128 -20.85 -2.86 11.62
C TYR A 128 -20.16 -3.14 10.29
N TRP A 129 -20.86 -3.79 9.36
CA TRP A 129 -20.28 -4.13 8.05
C TRP A 129 -19.91 -2.92 7.19
N ARG A 130 -20.67 -1.80 7.33
CA ARG A 130 -20.39 -0.54 6.60
C ARG A 130 -19.15 0.16 7.10
N PHE A 131 -18.82 -0.01 8.37
CA PHE A 131 -17.63 0.57 8.96
C PHE A 131 -16.36 -0.09 8.40
N PHE A 132 -16.40 -1.39 8.12
CA PHE A 132 -15.27 -2.15 7.60
C PHE A 132 -15.20 -2.19 6.05
N ALA A 133 -16.16 -1.57 5.36
CA ALA A 133 -16.18 -1.47 3.88
C ALA A 133 -15.44 -0.22 3.32
#